data_04fcc36dad21737935370b96c41499e3
#
_entry.id   04fcc36dad21737935370b96c41499e3
#
_cell.length_a   1.000
_cell.length_b   1.000
_cell.length_c   1.000
_cell.angle_alpha   90.00
_cell.angle_beta   90.00
_cell.angle_gamma   90.00
#
_symmetry.space_group_name_H-M   'P 1'
#
loop_
_entity.id
_entity.type
_entity.pdbx_description
1 polymer ?
#
loop_
_entity_poly.entity_id
_entity_poly.type
_entity_poly.pdbx_seq_one_letter_code
_entity_poly.pdbx_strand_id
1 'polypeptide(L)'
;MTSRSRWLGLGAGGAVVAIGALALTRAPEEIEHRSYPREASLQRPELEAEGVAQALFDGAEAVLAGQAPDLSGVPAVPGHVALCAYGVRSRPPCGWGEEPTVGESLQAAARDLATQLPDASTPTLTLDIEVASEEVTADDPGNRKRDPGLWGYVLRSSVGPAVVTPSQVLEFGVFGGEVEDKEFRPKTLFAELLTRRPGVGTAAPDTPLHRFRALSYVQGPDGPIRTYRVHAYDRPSPDAATLEKRTAWAAEHLTSTVDGSGRVRYTYDAVMGREAGGYNKLRHGGTTYSMLQAYQRFGHEPWRHASEAAIGWLLANSRRDVRQGPFGGGEVLWVDESKYIKLGGAGLALVMLTEHMVATGDRTHLEAARAYARFIVSQQQETGEFVYFAPKEVGGKPKDRTSAYYPGEAILGLAKLYALDPDPLWLDTAKRGADWLIDVRDAGKGASDLANDHWLMIALSYLY
;
A
#
# COMPACT_ATOMS: atom_id res chain seq x y z
N MET A 1 9.49 -23.33 -48.54
CA MET A 1 9.04 -24.25 -47.49
C MET A 1 9.22 -23.56 -46.16
N THR A 2 8.16 -23.12 -45.62
CA THR A 2 7.98 -22.11 -44.58
C THR A 2 7.91 -22.77 -43.20
N SER A 3 8.84 -22.46 -42.35
CA SER A 3 8.74 -22.78 -40.93
C SER A 3 7.84 -21.70 -40.26
N ARG A 4 6.57 -22.01 -40.06
CA ARG A 4 5.69 -21.26 -39.18
C ARG A 4 6.05 -21.63 -37.72
N SER A 5 6.78 -20.74 -37.07
CA SER A 5 7.02 -20.79 -35.63
C SER A 5 5.70 -20.64 -34.88
N ARG A 6 5.40 -21.63 -34.04
CA ARG A 6 4.30 -21.66 -33.08
C ARG A 6 4.54 -20.64 -31.96
N TRP A 7 3.96 -19.49 -32.09
CA TRP A 7 3.77 -18.54 -30.97
C TRP A 7 2.32 -18.57 -30.54
N LEU A 8 1.92 -19.65 -29.90
CA LEU A 8 0.62 -19.72 -29.23
C LEU A 8 0.90 -20.39 -27.87
N GLY A 9 0.82 -19.57 -26.80
CA GLY A 9 0.70 -20.13 -25.46
C GLY A 9 1.58 -19.58 -24.35
N LEU A 10 2.06 -18.34 -24.44
CA LEU A 10 2.49 -17.64 -23.25
C LEU A 10 1.45 -16.55 -22.97
N GLY A 11 0.39 -16.92 -22.26
CA GLY A 11 -0.60 -15.99 -21.77
C GLY A 11 0.06 -14.98 -20.81
N ALA A 12 -0.58 -13.83 -20.66
CA ALA A 12 -0.14 -12.70 -19.83
C ALA A 12 0.27 -13.07 -18.38
N GLY A 13 -0.11 -14.24 -17.88
CA GLY A 13 0.39 -14.80 -16.62
C GLY A 13 1.90 -15.04 -16.60
N GLY A 14 2.54 -15.27 -17.76
CA GLY A 14 3.99 -15.39 -17.87
C GLY A 14 4.74 -14.06 -17.70
N ALA A 15 4.14 -12.94 -18.11
CA ALA A 15 4.80 -11.64 -18.04
C ALA A 15 4.87 -11.08 -16.59
N VAL A 16 3.82 -11.26 -15.79
CA VAL A 16 3.82 -10.85 -14.38
C VAL A 16 4.76 -11.73 -13.55
N VAL A 17 4.81 -13.03 -13.84
CA VAL A 17 5.79 -13.94 -13.21
C VAL A 17 7.22 -13.67 -13.71
N ALA A 18 7.40 -13.27 -14.98
CA ALA A 18 8.71 -12.93 -15.53
C ALA A 18 9.26 -11.61 -14.98
N ILE A 19 8.40 -10.59 -14.72
CA ILE A 19 8.82 -9.35 -14.05
C ILE A 19 9.18 -9.62 -12.59
N GLY A 20 8.43 -10.47 -11.90
CA GLY A 20 8.78 -10.96 -10.57
C GLY A 20 10.06 -11.81 -10.58
N ALA A 21 10.25 -12.68 -11.57
CA ALA A 21 11.43 -13.54 -11.71
C ALA A 21 12.67 -12.78 -12.16
N LEU A 22 12.55 -11.76 -13.04
CA LEU A 22 13.67 -10.90 -13.42
C LEU A 22 14.11 -9.99 -12.27
N ALA A 23 13.19 -9.55 -11.41
CA ALA A 23 13.54 -8.83 -10.18
C ALA A 23 14.23 -9.73 -9.14
N LEU A 24 13.98 -11.05 -9.17
CA LEU A 24 14.58 -12.02 -8.26
C LEU A 24 15.95 -12.57 -8.75
N THR A 25 16.29 -12.43 -10.04
CA THR A 25 17.56 -12.93 -10.60
C THR A 25 18.69 -11.89 -10.66
N ARG A 26 18.41 -10.62 -10.40
CA ARG A 26 19.45 -9.62 -10.15
C ARG A 26 19.82 -9.65 -8.68
N ALA A 27 21.12 -9.78 -8.42
CA ALA A 27 21.66 -9.69 -7.07
C ALA A 27 21.19 -8.39 -6.39
N PRO A 28 20.92 -8.41 -5.06
CA PRO A 28 20.33 -7.29 -4.32
C PRO A 28 21.17 -6.00 -4.30
N GLU A 29 22.33 -5.96 -4.92
CA GLU A 29 23.32 -4.90 -4.76
C GLU A 29 23.11 -3.65 -5.64
N GLU A 30 22.20 -3.66 -6.62
CA GLU A 30 22.06 -2.52 -7.57
C GLU A 30 20.71 -1.77 -7.54
N ILE A 31 19.83 -2.05 -6.59
CA ILE A 31 18.65 -1.22 -6.40
C ILE A 31 18.97 -0.23 -5.27
N GLU A 32 19.53 0.92 -5.60
CA GLU A 32 19.53 2.07 -4.70
C GLU A 32 18.09 2.50 -4.44
N HIS A 33 17.47 1.89 -3.42
CA HIS A 33 16.25 2.44 -2.85
C HIS A 33 16.59 3.79 -2.23
N ARG A 34 16.06 4.87 -2.82
CA ARG A 34 16.08 6.19 -2.19
C ARG A 34 15.56 6.06 -0.76
N SER A 35 16.51 6.10 0.17
CA SER A 35 16.46 6.51 1.57
C SER A 35 15.17 6.24 2.37
N TYR A 36 14.79 4.99 2.52
CA TYR A 36 14.39 4.56 3.86
C TYR A 36 15.68 4.14 4.59
N PRO A 37 15.87 4.46 5.88
CA PRO A 37 16.94 3.85 6.64
C PRO A 37 16.79 2.35 6.42
N ARG A 38 17.82 1.71 5.88
CA ARG A 38 17.77 0.31 5.42
C ARG A 38 17.15 -0.50 6.53
N GLU A 39 16.09 -1.25 6.26
CA GLU A 39 15.49 -2.15 7.27
C GLU A 39 16.55 -3.05 7.90
N ALA A 40 17.61 -3.38 7.17
CA ALA A 40 18.78 -4.06 7.66
C ALA A 40 19.47 -3.37 8.86
N SER A 41 19.46 -2.02 8.95
CA SER A 41 20.04 -1.29 10.09
C SER A 41 19.17 -1.35 11.35
N LEU A 42 17.93 -1.83 11.22
CA LEU A 42 16.97 -1.98 12.31
C LEU A 42 16.83 -3.44 12.77
N GLN A 43 17.59 -4.37 12.17
CA GLN A 43 17.60 -5.76 12.59
C GLN A 43 18.39 -5.91 13.89
N ARG A 44 17.82 -6.62 14.82
CA ARG A 44 18.42 -7.02 16.08
C ARG A 44 18.29 -8.53 16.25
N PRO A 45 19.08 -9.32 15.48
CA PRO A 45 18.96 -10.78 15.49
C PRO A 45 19.07 -11.37 16.88
N GLU A 46 19.84 -10.75 17.78
CA GLU A 46 19.95 -11.16 19.18
C GLU A 46 18.64 -11.00 19.97
N LEU A 47 17.80 -10.02 19.62
CA LEU A 47 16.49 -9.79 20.25
C LEU A 47 15.36 -10.54 19.51
N GLU A 48 15.61 -10.97 18.27
CA GLU A 48 14.69 -11.74 17.45
C GLU A 48 14.92 -13.25 17.59
N ALA A 49 15.89 -13.68 18.41
CA ALA A 49 16.17 -15.08 18.67
C ALA A 49 14.98 -15.77 19.35
N GLU A 50 14.82 -17.06 19.05
CA GLU A 50 13.76 -17.89 19.61
C GLU A 50 13.76 -17.83 21.16
N GLY A 51 12.57 -17.65 21.75
CA GLY A 51 12.36 -17.59 23.19
C GLY A 51 12.63 -16.22 23.83
N VAL A 52 13.34 -15.28 23.20
CA VAL A 52 13.66 -13.98 23.81
C VAL A 52 12.39 -13.16 24.07
N ALA A 53 11.49 -13.06 23.12
CA ALA A 53 10.24 -12.33 23.31
C ALA A 53 9.38 -12.95 24.41
N GLN A 54 9.35 -14.28 24.54
CA GLN A 54 8.64 -14.97 25.61
C GLN A 54 9.25 -14.64 26.97
N ALA A 55 10.57 -14.73 27.10
CA ALA A 55 11.26 -14.39 28.34
C ALA A 55 11.04 -12.94 28.78
N LEU A 56 10.92 -12.01 27.82
CA LEU A 56 10.58 -10.62 28.10
C LEU A 56 9.14 -10.48 28.61
N PHE A 57 8.16 -11.17 28.04
CA PHE A 57 6.78 -11.12 28.56
C PHE A 57 6.66 -11.79 29.93
N ASP A 58 7.27 -12.95 30.13
CA ASP A 58 7.28 -13.65 31.42
C ASP A 58 7.95 -12.76 32.52
N GLY A 59 9.05 -12.10 32.16
CA GLY A 59 9.71 -11.15 33.05
C GLY A 59 8.85 -9.92 33.37
N ALA A 60 8.11 -9.38 32.38
CA ALA A 60 7.18 -8.28 32.60
C ALA A 60 6.04 -8.68 33.54
N GLU A 61 5.42 -9.85 33.31
CA GLU A 61 4.36 -10.38 34.16
C GLU A 61 4.84 -10.61 35.62
N ALA A 62 6.03 -11.16 35.80
CA ALA A 62 6.62 -11.33 37.13
C ALA A 62 6.75 -9.99 37.86
N VAL A 63 7.27 -8.96 37.20
CA VAL A 63 7.40 -7.60 37.79
C VAL A 63 6.04 -7.03 38.13
N LEU A 64 5.04 -7.15 37.23
CA LEU A 64 3.68 -6.69 37.47
C LEU A 64 3.01 -7.40 38.63
N ALA A 65 3.37 -8.68 38.88
CA ALA A 65 2.91 -9.48 40.01
C ALA A 65 3.72 -9.21 41.31
N GLY A 66 4.67 -8.28 41.30
CA GLY A 66 5.57 -7.99 42.45
C GLY A 66 6.63 -9.04 42.69
N GLN A 67 6.94 -9.88 41.70
CA GLN A 67 7.94 -10.95 41.78
C GLN A 67 9.24 -10.53 41.10
N ALA A 68 10.35 -11.22 41.47
CA ALA A 68 11.61 -11.05 40.74
C ALA A 68 11.56 -11.75 39.38
N PRO A 69 11.87 -11.05 38.28
CA PRO A 69 11.86 -11.65 36.97
C PRO A 69 13.07 -12.54 36.71
N ASP A 70 12.87 -13.66 36.00
CA ASP A 70 13.97 -14.41 35.38
C ASP A 70 14.21 -13.88 33.97
N LEU A 71 15.29 -13.18 33.75
CA LEU A 71 15.70 -12.61 32.45
C LEU A 71 16.97 -13.28 31.92
N SER A 72 17.33 -14.47 32.41
CA SER A 72 18.52 -15.20 31.96
C SER A 72 18.52 -15.52 30.46
N GLY A 73 17.34 -15.63 29.85
CA GLY A 73 17.14 -15.82 28.40
C GLY A 73 17.18 -14.52 27.59
N VAL A 74 17.31 -13.36 28.23
CA VAL A 74 17.32 -12.06 27.54
C VAL A 74 18.76 -11.59 27.35
N PRO A 75 19.17 -11.26 26.10
CA PRO A 75 20.51 -10.78 25.84
C PRO A 75 20.77 -9.43 26.54
N ALA A 76 21.97 -9.26 27.10
CA ALA A 76 22.40 -8.01 27.75
C ALA A 76 22.84 -6.98 26.71
N VAL A 77 21.89 -6.55 25.85
CA VAL A 77 22.12 -5.54 24.81
C VAL A 77 21.41 -4.24 25.16
N PRO A 78 21.89 -3.08 24.68
CA PRO A 78 21.23 -1.80 24.86
C PRO A 78 19.88 -1.76 24.16
N GLY A 79 18.91 -1.08 24.78
CA GLY A 79 17.61 -0.80 24.19
C GLY A 79 16.59 -0.34 25.23
N HIS A 80 15.85 0.72 24.90
CA HIS A 80 14.77 1.18 25.75
C HIS A 80 13.50 0.37 25.46
N VAL A 81 12.59 0.34 26.43
CA VAL A 81 11.41 -0.52 26.34
C VAL A 81 10.16 0.27 26.69
N ALA A 82 9.15 0.19 25.80
CA ALA A 82 7.77 0.52 26.13
C ALA A 82 6.97 -0.76 26.38
N LEU A 83 6.28 -0.82 27.51
CA LEU A 83 5.36 -1.90 27.85
C LEU A 83 3.96 -1.30 28.06
N CYS A 84 2.97 -1.74 27.26
CA CYS A 84 1.61 -1.22 27.34
C CYS A 84 0.60 -2.32 27.70
N ALA A 85 -0.49 -1.91 28.37
CA ALA A 85 -1.56 -2.79 28.84
C ALA A 85 -2.87 -2.48 28.14
N TYR A 86 -3.31 -3.37 27.25
CA TYR A 86 -4.57 -3.25 26.51
C TYR A 86 -5.73 -3.96 27.26
N GLY A 87 -6.95 -3.48 27.00
CA GLY A 87 -8.17 -4.04 27.61
C GLY A 87 -8.52 -3.47 28.97
N VAL A 88 -7.69 -2.59 29.56
CA VAL A 88 -7.91 -2.03 30.90
C VAL A 88 -8.52 -0.63 30.88
N ARG A 89 -8.30 0.15 29.83
CA ARG A 89 -8.84 1.51 29.63
C ARG A 89 -9.02 1.78 28.14
N SER A 90 -9.82 2.79 27.81
CA SER A 90 -10.02 3.26 26.42
C SER A 90 -8.74 3.73 25.74
N ARG A 91 -7.76 4.20 26.51
CA ARG A 91 -6.39 4.47 26.07
C ARG A 91 -5.45 3.63 26.94
N PRO A 92 -4.76 2.66 26.34
CA PRO A 92 -3.87 1.76 27.06
C PRO A 92 -2.77 2.53 27.80
N PRO A 93 -2.59 2.31 29.11
CA PRO A 93 -1.44 2.86 29.83
C PRO A 93 -0.16 2.18 29.36
N CYS A 94 0.96 2.94 29.34
CA CYS A 94 2.28 2.43 28.99
C CYS A 94 3.30 2.87 30.03
N GLY A 95 4.19 1.94 30.40
CA GLY A 95 5.43 2.23 31.08
C GLY A 95 6.58 2.35 30.11
N TRP A 96 7.59 3.14 30.47
CA TRP A 96 8.82 3.34 29.71
C TRP A 96 10.05 3.12 30.56
N GLY A 97 11.02 2.37 30.04
CA GLY A 97 12.31 2.12 30.69
C GLY A 97 13.47 2.52 29.80
N GLU A 98 14.44 3.24 30.38
CA GLU A 98 15.66 3.76 29.74
C GLU A 98 16.89 3.36 30.53
N GLU A 99 17.07 2.05 30.75
CA GLU A 99 18.18 1.49 31.46
C GLU A 99 19.25 0.95 30.49
N PRO A 100 20.49 0.62 31.00
CA PRO A 100 21.58 0.19 30.12
C PRO A 100 21.30 -1.03 29.25
N THR A 101 20.43 -1.93 29.69
CA THR A 101 20.06 -3.13 28.93
C THR A 101 18.56 -3.25 28.73
N VAL A 102 18.16 -3.99 27.70
CA VAL A 102 16.75 -4.29 27.41
C VAL A 102 16.05 -4.93 28.62
N GLY A 103 16.73 -5.85 29.34
CA GLY A 103 16.14 -6.51 30.49
C GLY A 103 15.91 -5.54 31.67
N GLU A 104 16.85 -4.63 31.95
CA GLU A 104 16.70 -3.60 33.00
C GLU A 104 15.63 -2.57 32.60
N SER A 105 15.62 -2.16 31.32
CA SER A 105 14.60 -1.27 30.76
C SER A 105 13.19 -1.88 30.83
N LEU A 106 13.06 -3.20 30.59
CA LEU A 106 11.79 -3.91 30.77
C LEU A 106 11.30 -3.84 32.21
N GLN A 107 12.18 -4.07 33.16
CA GLN A 107 11.82 -4.01 34.59
C GLN A 107 11.38 -2.60 34.99
N ALA A 108 12.07 -1.57 34.49
CA ALA A 108 11.72 -0.19 34.76
C ALA A 108 10.34 0.15 34.12
N ALA A 109 10.12 -0.24 32.87
CA ALA A 109 8.85 -0.06 32.18
C ALA A 109 7.69 -0.80 32.88
N ALA A 110 7.91 -2.03 33.33
CA ALA A 110 6.88 -2.81 34.03
C ALA A 110 6.52 -2.19 35.40
N ARG A 111 7.52 -1.70 36.16
CA ARG A 111 7.28 -0.95 37.40
C ARG A 111 6.50 0.34 37.18
N ASP A 112 6.84 1.10 36.14
CA ASP A 112 6.12 2.32 35.78
C ASP A 112 4.68 1.98 35.36
N LEU A 113 4.48 0.96 34.53
CA LEU A 113 3.17 0.50 34.13
C LEU A 113 2.32 0.04 35.34
N ALA A 114 2.89 -0.68 36.29
CA ALA A 114 2.20 -1.14 37.49
C ALA A 114 1.54 0.00 38.27
N THR A 115 2.16 1.18 38.31
CA THR A 115 1.57 2.37 38.97
C THR A 115 0.32 2.92 38.27
N GLN A 116 0.08 2.52 37.04
CA GLN A 116 -0.99 3.02 36.17
C GLN A 116 -2.13 2.01 36.02
N LEU A 117 -1.93 0.75 36.41
CA LEU A 117 -2.92 -0.32 36.29
C LEU A 117 -3.97 -0.25 37.39
N PRO A 118 -5.25 -0.53 37.10
CA PRO A 118 -6.26 -0.78 38.11
C PRO A 118 -5.96 -2.12 38.83
N ASP A 119 -6.36 -2.20 40.09
CA ASP A 119 -6.29 -3.44 40.84
C ASP A 119 -7.03 -4.58 40.13
N ALA A 120 -6.46 -5.79 40.18
CA ALA A 120 -7.04 -7.03 39.62
C ALA A 120 -7.30 -7.01 38.09
N SER A 121 -6.59 -6.20 37.32
CA SER A 121 -6.67 -6.22 35.86
C SER A 121 -5.83 -7.34 35.24
N THR A 122 -6.35 -7.97 34.19
CA THR A 122 -5.63 -8.94 33.34
C THR A 122 -5.48 -8.36 31.95
N PRO A 123 -4.50 -7.49 31.71
CA PRO A 123 -4.33 -6.84 30.41
C PRO A 123 -3.71 -7.78 29.37
N THR A 124 -3.98 -7.51 28.10
CA THR A 124 -3.10 -7.99 27.03
C THR A 124 -1.91 -7.05 26.92
N LEU A 125 -0.71 -7.59 27.06
CA LEU A 125 0.52 -6.79 27.00
C LEU A 125 1.01 -6.62 25.57
N THR A 126 1.54 -5.43 25.27
CA THR A 126 2.38 -5.17 24.09
C THR A 126 3.74 -4.67 24.51
N LEU A 127 4.75 -5.07 23.78
CA LEU A 127 6.14 -4.79 24.03
C LEU A 127 6.76 -4.14 22.79
N ASP A 128 7.32 -2.96 22.95
CA ASP A 128 8.06 -2.24 21.93
C ASP A 128 9.49 -2.00 22.41
N ILE A 129 10.48 -2.60 21.75
CA ILE A 129 11.90 -2.45 22.06
C ILE A 129 12.50 -1.47 21.08
N GLU A 130 13.00 -0.33 21.56
CA GLU A 130 13.64 0.68 20.74
C GLU A 130 14.89 0.11 20.04
N VAL A 131 14.98 0.31 18.73
CA VAL A 131 16.13 -0.11 17.91
C VAL A 131 16.84 1.09 17.26
N ALA A 132 16.20 2.23 17.19
CA ALA A 132 16.77 3.50 16.75
C ALA A 132 15.91 4.65 17.24
N SER A 133 16.52 5.77 17.61
CA SER A 133 15.81 7.00 17.95
C SER A 133 16.53 8.25 17.45
N GLU A 134 15.76 9.33 17.31
CA GLU A 134 16.26 10.63 16.92
C GLU A 134 15.37 11.73 17.51
N GLU A 135 15.95 12.90 17.79
CA GLU A 135 15.21 14.07 18.24
C GLU A 135 14.36 14.66 17.11
N VAL A 136 13.13 15.02 17.42
CA VAL A 136 12.20 15.64 16.48
C VAL A 136 12.31 17.15 16.57
N THR A 137 12.84 17.77 15.54
CA THR A 137 12.91 19.24 15.46
C THR A 137 11.66 19.82 14.79
N ALA A 138 11.34 21.09 15.07
CA ALA A 138 10.18 21.77 14.49
C ALA A 138 10.23 21.83 12.95
N ASP A 139 11.42 21.84 12.38
CA ASP A 139 11.68 21.96 10.94
C ASP A 139 11.87 20.62 10.23
N ASP A 140 11.70 19.49 10.94
CA ASP A 140 11.91 18.16 10.36
C ASP A 140 10.84 17.87 9.28
N PRO A 141 11.23 17.81 7.99
CA PRO A 141 10.31 17.45 6.91
C PRO A 141 9.77 16.02 7.02
N GLY A 142 10.40 15.15 7.85
CA GLY A 142 9.92 13.80 8.17
C GLY A 142 8.65 13.81 9.03
N ASN A 143 8.32 14.91 9.69
CA ASN A 143 7.06 15.09 10.43
C ASN A 143 5.83 15.27 9.52
N ARG A 144 6.05 15.54 8.25
CA ARG A 144 4.98 15.70 7.28
C ARG A 144 4.81 14.42 6.48
N LYS A 145 3.71 13.70 6.69
CA LYS A 145 3.14 12.74 5.73
C LYS A 145 3.57 11.27 5.76
N ARG A 146 4.47 10.73 6.59
CA ARG A 146 4.91 9.37 6.26
C ARG A 146 5.01 8.43 7.44
N ASP A 147 4.53 7.24 7.20
CA ASP A 147 4.75 6.01 7.93
C ASP A 147 4.08 5.90 9.31
N PRO A 148 2.75 6.14 9.39
CA PRO A 148 2.03 5.84 10.62
C PRO A 148 2.22 4.36 10.99
N GLY A 149 2.47 4.11 12.27
CA GLY A 149 2.74 2.76 12.78
C GLY A 149 4.17 2.27 12.63
N LEU A 150 5.10 3.09 12.09
CA LEU A 150 6.52 2.81 12.08
C LEU A 150 7.28 3.50 13.21
N TRP A 151 6.82 4.66 13.64
CA TRP A 151 7.47 5.48 14.64
C TRP A 151 6.60 5.56 15.88
N GLY A 152 7.19 5.27 17.03
CA GLY A 152 6.72 5.71 18.33
C GLY A 152 7.35 7.05 18.69
N TYR A 153 6.85 7.67 19.75
CA TYR A 153 7.34 8.96 20.24
C TYR A 153 7.49 8.92 21.75
N VAL A 154 8.54 9.53 22.25
CA VAL A 154 8.77 9.72 23.69
C VAL A 154 9.09 11.18 23.98
N LEU A 155 8.34 11.74 24.94
CA LEU A 155 8.59 13.06 25.50
C LEU A 155 9.30 12.88 26.85
N ARG A 156 10.54 13.36 26.96
CA ARG A 156 11.35 13.26 28.18
C ARG A 156 11.17 14.52 29.01
N SER A 157 10.27 14.49 29.97
CA SER A 157 10.04 15.62 30.87
C SER A 157 10.74 15.43 32.22
N SER A 158 10.93 16.52 32.97
CA SER A 158 11.50 16.49 34.34
C SER A 158 10.66 15.69 35.35
N VAL A 159 9.44 15.37 34.99
CA VAL A 159 8.46 14.61 35.81
C VAL A 159 8.28 13.16 35.32
N GLY A 160 9.10 12.75 34.38
CA GLY A 160 9.10 11.41 33.79
C GLY A 160 8.77 11.40 32.29
N PRO A 161 9.06 10.29 31.62
CA PRO A 161 8.78 10.13 30.21
C PRO A 161 7.28 9.90 29.95
N ALA A 162 6.79 10.41 28.82
CA ALA A 162 5.50 10.01 28.25
C ALA A 162 5.73 9.39 26.89
N VAL A 163 5.23 8.18 26.69
CA VAL A 163 5.45 7.40 25.48
C VAL A 163 4.15 7.17 24.71
N VAL A 164 4.27 7.20 23.39
CA VAL A 164 3.24 6.73 22.45
C VAL A 164 3.92 5.74 21.52
N THR A 165 3.52 4.49 21.58
CA THR A 165 4.12 3.43 20.77
C THR A 165 3.73 3.54 19.30
N PRO A 166 4.44 2.88 18.36
CA PRO A 166 4.05 2.87 16.94
C PRO A 166 2.60 2.46 16.70
N SER A 167 2.08 1.51 17.48
CA SER A 167 0.69 1.07 17.42
C SER A 167 -0.27 2.15 17.87
N GLN A 168 0.03 2.80 18.98
CA GLN A 168 -0.80 3.87 19.55
C GLN A 168 -0.82 5.13 18.67
N VAL A 169 0.24 5.40 17.91
CA VAL A 169 0.24 6.50 16.92
C VAL A 169 -0.88 6.33 15.89
N LEU A 170 -1.16 5.07 15.48
CA LEU A 170 -2.28 4.76 14.60
C LEU A 170 -3.61 4.84 15.33
N GLU A 171 -3.70 4.18 16.49
CA GLU A 171 -4.93 4.06 17.28
C GLU A 171 -5.48 5.42 17.72
N PHE A 172 -4.61 6.31 18.18
CA PHE A 172 -5.02 7.61 18.70
C PHE A 172 -5.22 8.69 17.62
N GLY A 173 -4.98 8.37 16.35
CA GLY A 173 -5.12 9.33 15.28
C GLY A 173 -4.23 10.57 15.47
N VAL A 174 -3.00 10.36 15.92
CA VAL A 174 -2.02 11.43 16.24
C VAL A 174 -1.78 12.34 15.03
N PHE A 175 -2.02 11.83 13.83
CA PHE A 175 -1.98 12.62 12.61
C PHE A 175 -3.37 13.16 12.28
N GLY A 176 -3.54 14.49 12.40
CA GLY A 176 -4.75 15.20 11.95
C GLY A 176 -4.73 15.46 10.45
N GLY A 177 -5.91 15.80 9.86
CA GLY A 177 -6.06 16.15 8.44
C GLY A 177 -6.48 14.98 7.53
N GLU A 178 -6.74 15.30 6.25
CA GLU A 178 -6.99 14.32 5.22
C GLU A 178 -5.71 13.55 4.86
N VAL A 179 -5.85 12.43 4.15
CA VAL A 179 -4.73 11.48 3.86
C VAL A 179 -3.52 12.16 3.22
N GLU A 180 -3.72 13.28 2.53
CA GLU A 180 -2.66 14.01 1.84
C GLU A 180 -2.00 15.11 2.69
N ASP A 181 -2.67 15.61 3.74
CA ASP A 181 -2.24 16.73 4.58
C ASP A 181 -2.19 16.41 6.08
N LYS A 182 -1.84 15.17 6.41
CA LYS A 182 -1.75 14.74 7.81
C LYS A 182 -0.62 15.51 8.52
N GLU A 183 -1.01 16.45 9.36
CA GLU A 183 -0.10 17.09 10.29
C GLU A 183 -0.02 16.27 11.58
N PHE A 184 1.21 16.02 12.03
CA PHE A 184 1.47 15.46 13.34
C PHE A 184 1.13 16.52 14.41
N ARG A 185 0.19 16.20 15.31
CA ARG A 185 -0.24 17.10 16.41
C ARG A 185 0.17 16.52 17.76
N PRO A 186 1.47 16.42 18.06
CA PRO A 186 1.94 15.77 19.28
C PRO A 186 1.56 16.53 20.55
N LYS A 187 1.53 17.86 20.51
CA LYS A 187 1.40 18.70 21.70
C LYS A 187 0.14 18.40 22.52
N THR A 188 -1.01 18.21 21.86
CA THR A 188 -2.28 17.97 22.56
C THR A 188 -2.31 16.58 23.19
N LEU A 189 -1.83 15.56 22.45
CA LEU A 189 -1.83 14.18 22.93
C LEU A 189 -0.85 13.98 24.09
N PHE A 190 0.36 14.51 23.98
CA PHE A 190 1.36 14.40 25.04
C PHE A 190 0.96 15.20 26.28
N ALA A 191 0.37 16.36 26.13
CA ALA A 191 -0.19 17.10 27.27
C ALA A 191 -1.25 16.26 27.99
N GLU A 192 -2.14 15.59 27.26
CA GLU A 192 -3.18 14.74 27.84
C GLU A 192 -2.61 13.48 28.50
N LEU A 193 -1.60 12.84 27.90
CA LEU A 193 -0.93 11.67 28.48
C LEU A 193 -0.17 12.02 29.75
N LEU A 194 0.49 13.17 29.79
CA LEU A 194 1.20 13.63 30.96
C LEU A 194 0.27 13.97 32.12
N THR A 195 -0.88 14.63 31.84
CA THR A 195 -1.87 14.96 32.90
C THR A 195 -2.51 13.74 33.56
N ARG A 196 -2.45 12.58 32.93
CA ARG A 196 -2.99 11.32 33.47
C ARG A 196 -2.05 10.58 34.42
N ARG A 197 -0.79 11.00 34.53
CA ARG A 197 0.18 10.43 35.46
C ARG A 197 0.01 11.09 36.84
N PRO A 198 -0.09 10.33 37.92
CA PRO A 198 -0.14 10.90 39.26
C PRO A 198 1.13 11.74 39.54
N GLY A 199 0.94 12.99 39.92
CA GLY A 199 2.05 13.89 40.27
C GLY A 199 2.75 14.59 39.08
N VAL A 200 2.27 14.39 37.86
CA VAL A 200 2.86 14.99 36.64
C VAL A 200 2.10 16.26 36.26
N GLY A 201 2.82 17.38 36.22
CA GLY A 201 2.33 18.64 35.66
C GLY A 201 2.36 18.67 34.15
N THR A 202 1.94 19.79 33.54
CA THR A 202 2.09 20.03 32.10
C THR A 202 3.57 20.10 31.71
N ALA A 203 3.96 19.41 30.64
CA ALA A 203 5.33 19.50 30.11
C ALA A 203 5.65 20.96 29.73
N ALA A 204 6.89 21.37 29.98
CA ALA A 204 7.38 22.66 29.50
C ALA A 204 7.34 22.70 27.97
N PRO A 205 7.10 23.87 27.34
CA PRO A 205 7.04 23.99 25.88
C PRO A 205 8.29 23.47 25.16
N ASP A 206 9.43 23.50 25.79
CA ASP A 206 10.76 23.17 25.23
C ASP A 206 11.19 21.74 25.57
N THR A 207 10.29 20.91 26.10
CA THR A 207 10.62 19.51 26.42
C THR A 207 10.99 18.74 25.14
N PRO A 208 12.18 18.11 25.08
CA PRO A 208 12.61 17.39 23.89
C PRO A 208 11.65 16.24 23.55
N LEU A 209 11.23 16.20 22.31
CA LEU A 209 10.46 15.10 21.74
C LEU A 209 11.39 14.25 20.89
N HIS A 210 11.38 12.93 21.11
CA HIS A 210 12.10 11.98 20.29
C HIS A 210 11.13 11.06 19.59
N ARG A 211 11.47 10.61 18.39
CA ARG A 211 10.80 9.50 17.72
C ARG A 211 11.71 8.28 17.74
N PHE A 212 11.11 7.11 17.83
CA PHE A 212 11.86 5.86 17.87
C PHE A 212 11.23 4.80 16.96
N ARG A 213 12.08 3.92 16.44
CA ARG A 213 11.69 2.67 15.77
C ARG A 213 11.78 1.55 16.77
N ALA A 214 10.88 0.58 16.67
CA ALA A 214 10.84 -0.52 17.61
C ALA A 214 10.70 -1.89 16.94
N LEU A 215 11.22 -2.92 17.60
CA LEU A 215 10.73 -4.28 17.49
C LEU A 215 9.50 -4.40 18.37
N SER A 216 8.36 -4.69 17.74
CA SER A 216 7.06 -4.68 18.41
C SER A 216 6.49 -6.09 18.50
N TYR A 217 5.99 -6.43 19.69
CA TYR A 217 5.35 -7.71 19.97
C TYR A 217 4.02 -7.50 20.71
N VAL A 218 3.07 -8.42 20.52
CA VAL A 218 1.86 -8.53 21.32
C VAL A 218 1.77 -9.92 21.92
N GLN A 219 1.31 -10.01 23.16
CA GLN A 219 1.04 -11.27 23.82
C GLN A 219 -0.15 -11.96 23.14
N GLY A 220 0.09 -13.11 22.53
CA GLY A 220 -0.92 -13.94 21.88
C GLY A 220 -1.30 -15.16 22.73
N PRO A 221 -2.34 -15.90 22.36
CA PRO A 221 -2.79 -17.08 23.08
C PRO A 221 -1.78 -18.23 23.10
N ASP A 222 -0.97 -18.33 22.04
CA ASP A 222 0.03 -19.39 21.88
C ASP A 222 1.48 -18.87 22.03
N GLY A 223 1.65 -17.66 22.56
CA GLY A 223 2.94 -17.00 22.76
C GLY A 223 3.04 -15.64 22.05
N PRO A 224 4.20 -14.98 22.14
CA PRO A 224 4.40 -13.65 21.56
C PRO A 224 4.26 -13.64 20.04
N ILE A 225 3.50 -12.68 19.55
CA ILE A 225 3.31 -12.44 18.12
C ILE A 225 4.07 -11.18 17.75
N ARG A 226 5.05 -11.28 16.86
CA ARG A 226 5.73 -10.10 16.33
C ARG A 226 4.75 -9.29 15.50
N THR A 227 4.78 -7.97 15.65
CA THR A 227 3.94 -7.05 14.89
C THR A 227 4.77 -6.05 14.09
N TYR A 228 4.20 -5.64 12.96
CA TYR A 228 4.72 -4.56 12.13
C TYR A 228 3.54 -3.70 11.67
N ARG A 229 3.55 -2.43 12.02
CA ARG A 229 2.41 -1.54 11.78
C ARG A 229 1.09 -2.13 12.26
N VAL A 230 1.04 -2.59 13.49
CA VAL A 230 -0.08 -3.25 14.19
C VAL A 230 -0.52 -4.61 13.66
N HIS A 231 0.06 -5.09 12.58
CA HIS A 231 -0.27 -6.41 12.03
C HIS A 231 0.75 -7.47 12.44
N ALA A 232 0.31 -8.70 12.60
CA ALA A 232 1.22 -9.82 12.80
C ALA A 232 2.25 -9.86 11.67
N TYR A 233 3.52 -9.93 12.05
CA TYR A 233 4.63 -9.92 11.10
C TYR A 233 5.14 -11.34 10.91
N ASP A 234 4.85 -11.88 9.75
CA ASP A 234 5.43 -13.13 9.26
C ASP A 234 6.37 -12.78 8.09
N ARG A 235 7.64 -13.09 8.23
CA ARG A 235 8.64 -12.85 7.18
C ARG A 235 8.62 -14.02 6.20
N PRO A 236 7.83 -13.94 5.11
CA PRO A 236 7.70 -15.05 4.19
C PRO A 236 9.02 -15.30 3.46
N SER A 237 9.33 -16.57 3.22
CA SER A 237 10.35 -16.92 2.23
C SER A 237 9.92 -16.43 0.85
N PRO A 238 10.80 -15.84 0.03
CA PRO A 238 10.50 -15.41 -1.33
C PRO A 238 10.45 -16.58 -2.34
N ASP A 239 10.27 -17.82 -1.89
CA ASP A 239 10.15 -18.96 -2.78
C ASP A 239 8.82 -18.98 -3.57
N ALA A 240 8.79 -19.75 -4.65
CA ALA A 240 7.66 -19.81 -5.56
C ALA A 240 6.34 -20.25 -4.89
N ALA A 241 6.41 -21.18 -3.95
CA ALA A 241 5.22 -21.69 -3.25
C ALA A 241 4.62 -20.62 -2.34
N THR A 242 5.46 -19.88 -1.62
CA THR A 242 5.04 -18.75 -0.78
C THR A 242 4.44 -17.64 -1.64
N LEU A 243 5.07 -17.29 -2.77
CA LEU A 243 4.54 -16.29 -3.70
C LEU A 243 3.18 -16.70 -4.27
N GLU A 244 3.02 -17.95 -4.65
CA GLU A 244 1.75 -18.48 -5.16
C GLU A 244 0.65 -18.40 -4.09
N LYS A 245 0.93 -18.85 -2.88
CA LYS A 245 0.01 -18.79 -1.74
C LYS A 245 -0.40 -17.32 -1.43
N ARG A 246 0.56 -16.38 -1.39
CA ARG A 246 0.28 -14.97 -1.12
C ARG A 246 -0.49 -14.31 -2.25
N THR A 247 -0.25 -14.70 -3.51
CA THR A 247 -1.02 -14.25 -4.66
C THR A 247 -2.47 -14.71 -4.57
N ALA A 248 -2.71 -15.98 -4.21
CA ALA A 248 -4.06 -16.50 -3.99
C ALA A 248 -4.79 -15.75 -2.85
N TRP A 249 -4.13 -15.48 -1.74
CA TRP A 249 -4.72 -14.69 -0.64
C TRP A 249 -5.04 -13.24 -1.06
N ALA A 250 -4.16 -12.62 -1.84
CA ALA A 250 -4.43 -11.28 -2.37
C ALA A 250 -5.64 -11.28 -3.30
N ALA A 251 -5.77 -12.29 -4.17
CA ALA A 251 -6.92 -12.45 -5.05
C ALA A 251 -8.22 -12.69 -4.27
N GLU A 252 -8.20 -13.55 -3.26
CA GLU A 252 -9.33 -13.78 -2.36
C GLU A 252 -9.75 -12.48 -1.65
N HIS A 253 -8.78 -11.74 -1.12
CA HIS A 253 -9.06 -10.44 -0.52
C HIS A 253 -9.72 -9.49 -1.51
N LEU A 254 -9.15 -9.30 -2.71
CA LEU A 254 -9.71 -8.39 -3.72
C LEU A 254 -11.14 -8.77 -4.10
N THR A 255 -11.39 -10.05 -4.35
CA THR A 255 -12.72 -10.53 -4.75
C THR A 255 -13.74 -10.43 -3.63
N SER A 256 -13.33 -10.64 -2.36
CA SER A 256 -14.21 -10.44 -1.19
C SER A 256 -14.59 -8.97 -0.96
N THR A 257 -13.89 -8.02 -1.59
CA THR A 257 -14.24 -6.59 -1.52
C THR A 257 -15.29 -6.15 -2.53
N VAL A 258 -15.71 -7.03 -3.43
CA VAL A 258 -16.79 -6.74 -4.40
C VAL A 258 -18.13 -6.94 -3.71
N ASP A 259 -18.94 -5.89 -3.65
CA ASP A 259 -20.27 -5.96 -3.06
C ASP A 259 -21.34 -6.50 -4.04
N GLY A 260 -22.57 -6.69 -3.56
CA GLY A 260 -23.68 -7.23 -4.37
C GLY A 260 -24.06 -6.37 -5.57
N SER A 261 -23.60 -5.12 -5.68
CA SER A 261 -23.79 -4.26 -6.85
C SER A 261 -22.63 -4.39 -7.86
N GLY A 262 -21.56 -5.11 -7.52
CA GLY A 262 -20.33 -5.18 -8.29
C GLY A 262 -19.33 -4.05 -7.99
N ARG A 263 -19.64 -3.18 -7.02
CA ARG A 263 -18.71 -2.12 -6.59
C ARG A 263 -17.62 -2.69 -5.71
N VAL A 264 -16.36 -2.36 -6.03
CA VAL A 264 -15.20 -2.75 -5.22
C VAL A 264 -15.06 -1.81 -4.01
N ARG A 265 -14.78 -2.31 -2.83
CA ARG A 265 -14.41 -1.49 -1.66
C ARG A 265 -13.11 -0.75 -1.98
N TYR A 266 -13.16 0.59 -2.02
CA TYR A 266 -12.03 1.38 -2.49
C TYR A 266 -10.96 1.62 -1.45
N THR A 267 -11.36 1.98 -0.25
CA THR A 267 -10.44 2.28 0.85
C THR A 267 -11.00 1.71 2.13
N TYR A 268 -10.17 0.97 2.83
CA TYR A 268 -10.48 0.41 4.14
C TYR A 268 -9.40 0.80 5.13
N ASP A 269 -9.79 1.40 6.22
CA ASP A 269 -8.93 1.69 7.34
C ASP A 269 -8.91 0.46 8.27
N ALA A 270 -7.86 -0.33 8.17
CA ALA A 270 -7.75 -1.58 8.92
C ALA A 270 -7.63 -1.34 10.44
N VAL A 271 -7.10 -0.20 10.87
CA VAL A 271 -6.96 0.15 12.29
C VAL A 271 -8.30 0.52 12.90
N MET A 272 -9.07 1.34 12.18
CA MET A 272 -10.40 1.78 12.65
C MET A 272 -11.52 0.80 12.30
N GLY A 273 -11.22 -0.26 11.54
CA GLY A 273 -12.20 -1.26 11.14
C GLY A 273 -13.33 -0.73 10.24
N ARG A 274 -13.08 0.33 9.46
CA ARG A 274 -14.14 1.00 8.69
C ARG A 274 -13.71 1.37 7.28
N GLU A 275 -14.69 1.52 6.41
CA GLU A 275 -14.46 2.09 5.09
C GLU A 275 -14.18 3.60 5.19
N ALA A 276 -13.18 4.08 4.44
CA ALA A 276 -12.98 5.51 4.24
C ALA A 276 -13.82 5.99 3.06
N GLY A 277 -14.13 7.30 3.05
CA GLY A 277 -14.92 7.92 2.00
C GLY A 277 -14.16 8.01 0.66
N GLY A 278 -14.91 8.41 -0.38
CA GLY A 278 -14.38 8.57 -1.73
C GLY A 278 -14.44 7.29 -2.57
N TYR A 279 -14.18 7.45 -3.87
CA TYR A 279 -14.10 6.33 -4.82
C TYR A 279 -13.24 6.73 -6.03
N ASN A 280 -12.54 5.75 -6.60
CA ASN A 280 -11.74 5.96 -7.82
C ASN A 280 -12.06 4.87 -8.83
N LYS A 281 -12.82 5.22 -9.85
CA LYS A 281 -13.30 4.28 -10.89
C LYS A 281 -12.16 3.76 -11.79
N LEU A 282 -11.03 4.48 -11.92
CA LEU A 282 -9.86 3.97 -12.61
C LEU A 282 -9.30 2.75 -11.88
N ARG A 283 -9.10 2.88 -10.56
CA ARG A 283 -8.60 1.79 -9.73
C ARG A 283 -9.54 0.59 -9.70
N HIS A 284 -10.84 0.82 -9.83
CA HIS A 284 -11.81 -0.26 -10.01
C HIS A 284 -11.47 -1.12 -11.24
N GLY A 285 -11.21 -0.51 -12.40
CA GLY A 285 -10.80 -1.22 -13.61
C GLY A 285 -9.50 -1.99 -13.41
N GLY A 286 -8.48 -1.36 -12.78
CA GLY A 286 -7.21 -2.01 -12.49
C GLY A 286 -7.33 -3.17 -11.49
N THR A 287 -8.17 -3.04 -10.46
CA THR A 287 -8.46 -4.14 -9.51
C THR A 287 -9.13 -5.31 -10.20
N THR A 288 -10.14 -5.04 -11.04
CA THR A 288 -10.84 -6.08 -11.80
C THR A 288 -9.90 -6.81 -12.76
N TYR A 289 -9.01 -6.09 -13.43
CA TYR A 289 -7.94 -6.67 -14.24
C TYR A 289 -7.09 -7.66 -13.44
N SER A 290 -6.65 -7.29 -12.23
CA SER A 290 -5.85 -8.16 -11.37
C SER A 290 -6.62 -9.41 -10.91
N MET A 291 -7.92 -9.29 -10.62
CA MET A 291 -8.78 -10.43 -10.28
C MET A 291 -8.92 -11.40 -11.46
N LEU A 292 -9.04 -10.91 -12.69
CA LEU A 292 -9.11 -11.72 -13.90
C LEU A 292 -7.78 -12.46 -14.16
N GLN A 293 -6.64 -11.81 -13.94
CA GLN A 293 -5.33 -12.48 -14.04
C GLN A 293 -5.19 -13.59 -12.99
N ALA A 294 -5.66 -13.35 -11.78
CA ALA A 294 -5.69 -14.38 -10.75
C ALA A 294 -6.61 -15.54 -11.14
N TYR A 295 -7.80 -15.26 -11.71
CA TYR A 295 -8.67 -16.31 -12.24
C TYR A 295 -7.98 -17.13 -13.34
N GLN A 296 -7.29 -16.51 -14.29
CA GLN A 296 -6.52 -17.23 -15.30
C GLN A 296 -5.47 -18.17 -14.70
N ARG A 297 -4.82 -17.72 -13.62
CA ARG A 297 -3.76 -18.51 -12.97
C ARG A 297 -4.29 -19.67 -12.15
N PHE A 298 -5.40 -19.49 -11.44
CA PHE A 298 -5.88 -20.43 -10.41
C PHE A 298 -7.18 -21.15 -10.79
N GLY A 299 -7.94 -20.68 -11.78
CA GLY A 299 -9.19 -21.27 -12.23
C GLY A 299 -10.35 -21.19 -11.22
N HIS A 300 -10.30 -20.25 -10.24
CA HIS A 300 -11.29 -20.19 -9.18
C HIS A 300 -12.54 -19.41 -9.62
N GLU A 301 -13.64 -20.11 -9.93
CA GLU A 301 -14.87 -19.55 -10.49
C GLU A 301 -15.48 -18.39 -9.70
N PRO A 302 -15.52 -18.38 -8.35
CA PRO A 302 -15.97 -17.22 -7.61
C PRO A 302 -15.25 -15.92 -7.96
N TRP A 303 -13.95 -15.97 -8.29
CA TRP A 303 -13.18 -14.79 -8.69
C TRP A 303 -13.61 -14.28 -10.07
N ARG A 304 -13.96 -15.18 -10.99
CA ARG A 304 -14.54 -14.82 -12.30
C ARG A 304 -15.88 -14.08 -12.10
N HIS A 305 -16.79 -14.65 -11.29
CA HIS A 305 -18.10 -14.05 -11.04
C HIS A 305 -17.98 -12.68 -10.38
N ALA A 306 -17.06 -12.51 -9.41
CA ALA A 306 -16.80 -11.21 -8.78
C ALA A 306 -16.27 -10.19 -9.82
N SER A 307 -15.38 -10.64 -10.72
CA SER A 307 -14.84 -9.79 -11.80
C SER A 307 -15.93 -9.37 -12.80
N GLU A 308 -16.81 -10.27 -13.18
CA GLU A 308 -17.95 -9.99 -14.07
C GLU A 308 -18.94 -9.01 -13.47
N ALA A 309 -19.22 -9.14 -12.16
CA ALA A 309 -20.05 -8.17 -11.44
C ALA A 309 -19.37 -6.79 -11.43
N ALA A 310 -18.06 -6.74 -11.20
CA ALA A 310 -17.30 -5.49 -11.22
C ALA A 310 -17.26 -4.87 -12.64
N ILE A 311 -17.13 -5.65 -13.70
CA ILE A 311 -17.24 -5.19 -15.10
C ILE A 311 -18.61 -4.54 -15.32
N GLY A 312 -19.68 -5.23 -14.94
CA GLY A 312 -21.05 -4.73 -15.06
C GLY A 312 -21.24 -3.38 -14.36
N TRP A 313 -20.70 -3.25 -13.15
CA TRP A 313 -20.76 -2.00 -12.40
C TRP A 313 -20.01 -0.85 -13.12
N LEU A 314 -18.79 -1.10 -13.62
CA LEU A 314 -18.02 -0.07 -14.32
C LEU A 314 -18.70 0.37 -15.62
N LEU A 315 -19.24 -0.55 -16.40
CA LEU A 315 -19.98 -0.25 -17.62
C LEU A 315 -21.25 0.58 -17.33
N ALA A 316 -21.99 0.27 -16.27
CA ALA A 316 -23.13 1.05 -15.81
C ALA A 316 -22.74 2.47 -15.32
N ASN A 317 -21.50 2.66 -14.92
CA ASN A 317 -20.93 3.94 -14.50
C ASN A 317 -20.08 4.63 -15.60
N SER A 318 -20.29 4.25 -16.85
CA SER A 318 -19.66 4.86 -18.02
C SER A 318 -20.67 5.64 -18.85
N ARG A 319 -20.17 6.59 -19.63
CA ARG A 319 -20.98 7.41 -20.53
C ARG A 319 -20.69 7.06 -21.97
N ARG A 320 -21.71 7.15 -22.79
CA ARG A 320 -21.68 6.95 -24.26
C ARG A 320 -21.90 8.26 -24.96
N ASP A 321 -21.26 8.42 -26.11
CA ASP A 321 -21.44 9.56 -27.02
C ASP A 321 -21.09 9.10 -28.43
N VAL A 322 -21.44 9.90 -29.44
CA VAL A 322 -21.03 9.67 -30.83
C VAL A 322 -20.05 10.76 -31.22
N ARG A 323 -18.85 10.38 -31.59
CA ARG A 323 -17.79 11.32 -31.97
C ARG A 323 -17.22 11.01 -33.34
N GLN A 324 -16.71 12.07 -33.98
CA GLN A 324 -15.89 11.96 -35.19
C GLN A 324 -14.40 11.81 -34.78
N GLY A 325 -13.65 11.13 -35.61
CA GLY A 325 -12.23 10.92 -35.37
C GLY A 325 -11.55 10.13 -36.49
N PRO A 326 -10.29 9.71 -36.32
CA PRO A 326 -9.57 8.90 -37.33
C PRO A 326 -10.26 7.57 -37.68
N PHE A 327 -11.24 7.16 -36.88
CA PHE A 327 -12.10 5.97 -37.10
C PHE A 327 -13.36 6.28 -37.91
N GLY A 328 -13.47 7.48 -38.53
CA GLY A 328 -14.72 7.98 -39.13
C GLY A 328 -15.65 8.53 -38.05
N GLY A 329 -16.92 8.14 -38.03
CA GLY A 329 -17.86 8.41 -36.96
C GLY A 329 -18.20 7.15 -36.19
N GLY A 330 -18.44 7.27 -34.88
CA GLY A 330 -18.81 6.10 -34.10
C GLY A 330 -19.05 6.35 -32.63
N GLU A 331 -19.62 5.35 -31.95
CA GLU A 331 -19.81 5.37 -30.51
C GLU A 331 -18.45 5.35 -29.81
N VAL A 332 -18.30 6.22 -28.83
CA VAL A 332 -17.19 6.26 -27.88
C VAL A 332 -17.71 6.04 -26.47
N LEU A 333 -16.84 5.50 -25.60
CA LEU A 333 -17.18 5.19 -24.22
C LEU A 333 -16.09 5.72 -23.29
N TRP A 334 -16.47 6.29 -22.15
CA TRP A 334 -15.55 6.71 -21.10
C TRP A 334 -16.13 6.51 -19.70
N VAL A 335 -15.26 6.37 -18.72
CA VAL A 335 -15.65 6.26 -17.32
C VAL A 335 -16.08 7.62 -16.78
N ASP A 336 -17.31 7.72 -16.25
CA ASP A 336 -17.88 8.97 -15.72
C ASP A 336 -17.50 9.16 -14.25
N GLU A 337 -16.40 9.86 -13.99
CA GLU A 337 -15.87 10.00 -12.65
C GLU A 337 -15.78 11.43 -12.12
N SER A 338 -15.49 12.40 -12.98
CA SER A 338 -15.22 13.77 -12.56
C SER A 338 -15.72 14.80 -13.56
N LYS A 339 -15.40 16.09 -13.35
CA LYS A 339 -15.67 17.17 -14.29
C LYS A 339 -15.02 16.96 -15.66
N TYR A 340 -13.85 16.31 -15.69
CA TYR A 340 -13.11 15.97 -16.89
C TYR A 340 -13.07 14.45 -17.08
N ILE A 341 -12.96 14.02 -18.34
CA ILE A 341 -12.75 12.63 -18.70
C ILE A 341 -11.25 12.34 -18.55
N LYS A 342 -10.91 11.37 -17.72
CA LYS A 342 -9.53 10.92 -17.53
C LYS A 342 -9.19 9.85 -18.56
N LEU A 343 -8.13 10.05 -19.33
CA LEU A 343 -7.63 9.08 -20.31
C LEU A 343 -7.41 7.69 -19.69
N GLY A 344 -6.76 7.65 -18.50
CA GLY A 344 -6.50 6.40 -17.79
C GLY A 344 -7.77 5.64 -17.40
N GLY A 345 -8.93 6.33 -17.23
CA GLY A 345 -10.19 5.65 -17.01
C GLY A 345 -10.62 4.79 -18.19
N ALA A 346 -10.50 5.32 -19.40
CA ALA A 346 -10.76 4.55 -20.62
C ALA A 346 -9.69 3.47 -20.84
N GLY A 347 -8.42 3.78 -20.56
CA GLY A 347 -7.31 2.84 -20.65
C GLY A 347 -7.52 1.60 -19.78
N LEU A 348 -7.75 1.77 -18.47
CA LEU A 348 -7.95 0.66 -17.54
C LEU A 348 -9.27 -0.09 -17.76
N ALA A 349 -10.34 0.60 -18.21
CA ALA A 349 -11.56 -0.08 -18.63
C ALA A 349 -11.30 -1.00 -19.84
N LEU A 350 -10.54 -0.52 -20.83
CA LEU A 350 -10.17 -1.32 -21.99
C LEU A 350 -9.26 -2.50 -21.59
N VAL A 351 -8.26 -2.30 -20.73
CA VAL A 351 -7.41 -3.36 -20.18
C VAL A 351 -8.24 -4.43 -19.47
N MET A 352 -9.20 -4.02 -18.65
CA MET A 352 -10.12 -4.92 -17.94
C MET A 352 -10.96 -5.76 -18.92
N LEU A 353 -11.58 -5.14 -19.92
CA LEU A 353 -12.43 -5.85 -20.88
C LEU A 353 -11.64 -6.81 -21.77
N THR A 354 -10.45 -6.41 -22.21
CA THR A 354 -9.56 -7.28 -22.99
C THR A 354 -9.06 -8.45 -22.17
N GLU A 355 -8.75 -8.24 -20.89
CA GLU A 355 -8.37 -9.33 -19.99
C GLU A 355 -9.52 -10.31 -19.77
N HIS A 356 -10.75 -9.83 -19.61
CA HIS A 356 -11.93 -10.69 -19.51
C HIS A 356 -12.07 -11.59 -20.73
N MET A 357 -11.93 -11.02 -21.94
CA MET A 357 -12.00 -11.81 -23.18
C MET A 357 -10.88 -12.85 -23.28
N VAL A 358 -9.68 -12.53 -22.78
CA VAL A 358 -8.57 -13.48 -22.74
C VAL A 358 -8.82 -14.58 -21.70
N ALA A 359 -9.30 -14.20 -20.52
CA ALA A 359 -9.50 -15.11 -19.39
C ALA A 359 -10.63 -16.12 -19.62
N THR A 360 -11.69 -15.69 -20.30
CA THR A 360 -12.94 -16.47 -20.43
C THR A 360 -13.23 -16.97 -21.84
N GLY A 361 -12.62 -16.36 -22.86
CA GLY A 361 -12.99 -16.55 -24.26
C GLY A 361 -14.29 -15.84 -24.67
N ASP A 362 -15.02 -15.24 -23.73
CA ASP A 362 -16.28 -14.54 -23.98
C ASP A 362 -16.05 -13.14 -24.56
N ARG A 363 -16.58 -12.89 -25.76
CA ARG A 363 -16.46 -11.64 -26.51
C ARG A 363 -17.66 -10.71 -26.37
N THR A 364 -18.56 -10.94 -25.44
CA THR A 364 -19.77 -10.11 -25.21
C THR A 364 -19.43 -8.63 -25.06
N HIS A 365 -18.27 -8.30 -24.52
CA HIS A 365 -17.85 -6.91 -24.31
C HIS A 365 -16.98 -6.30 -25.43
N LEU A 366 -16.82 -6.98 -26.59
CA LEU A 366 -15.95 -6.49 -27.65
C LEU A 366 -16.37 -5.10 -28.18
N GLU A 367 -17.67 -4.86 -28.38
CA GLU A 367 -18.15 -3.54 -28.86
C GLU A 367 -17.89 -2.44 -27.81
N ALA A 368 -18.04 -2.73 -26.52
CA ALA A 368 -17.69 -1.77 -25.48
C ALA A 368 -16.17 -1.50 -25.45
N ALA A 369 -15.33 -2.52 -25.66
CA ALA A 369 -13.89 -2.37 -25.79
C ALA A 369 -13.52 -1.48 -26.99
N ARG A 370 -14.12 -1.71 -28.15
CA ARG A 370 -13.95 -0.86 -29.34
C ARG A 370 -14.36 0.60 -29.08
N ALA A 371 -15.44 0.81 -28.34
CA ALA A 371 -15.92 2.16 -28.01
C ALA A 371 -14.96 2.90 -27.06
N TYR A 372 -14.36 2.22 -26.07
CA TYR A 372 -13.28 2.78 -25.26
C TYR A 372 -12.03 3.07 -26.10
N ALA A 373 -11.64 2.16 -26.98
CA ALA A 373 -10.50 2.35 -27.88
C ALA A 373 -10.71 3.56 -28.80
N ARG A 374 -11.88 3.72 -29.42
CA ARG A 374 -12.21 4.92 -30.22
C ARG A 374 -12.10 6.20 -29.38
N PHE A 375 -12.54 6.19 -28.13
CA PHE A 375 -12.32 7.34 -27.24
C PHE A 375 -10.83 7.63 -27.08
N ILE A 376 -9.99 6.63 -26.77
CA ILE A 376 -8.55 6.80 -26.62
C ILE A 376 -7.91 7.36 -27.89
N VAL A 377 -8.25 6.81 -29.06
CA VAL A 377 -7.79 7.31 -30.38
C VAL A 377 -8.16 8.77 -30.58
N SER A 378 -9.39 9.18 -30.21
CA SER A 378 -9.85 10.57 -30.33
C SER A 378 -9.11 11.55 -29.42
N GLN A 379 -8.36 11.05 -28.45
CA GLN A 379 -7.55 11.87 -27.54
C GLN A 379 -6.08 12.00 -27.97
N GLN A 380 -5.66 11.32 -29.05
CA GLN A 380 -4.29 11.41 -29.53
C GLN A 380 -4.12 12.60 -30.47
N GLN A 381 -3.13 13.41 -30.23
CA GLN A 381 -2.70 14.52 -31.08
C GLN A 381 -1.87 14.05 -32.29
N GLU A 382 -1.64 14.89 -33.27
CA GLU A 382 -0.80 14.59 -34.42
C GLU A 382 0.64 14.25 -34.04
N THR A 383 1.13 14.82 -32.95
CA THR A 383 2.45 14.54 -32.37
C THR A 383 2.60 13.15 -31.77
N GLY A 384 1.50 12.42 -31.54
CA GLY A 384 1.48 11.17 -30.79
C GLY A 384 1.13 11.35 -29.31
N GLU A 385 1.21 12.57 -28.77
CA GLU A 385 0.82 12.89 -27.40
C GLU A 385 -0.67 12.67 -27.19
N PHE A 386 -1.04 12.22 -25.99
CA PHE A 386 -2.45 12.11 -25.61
C PHE A 386 -2.92 13.30 -24.78
N VAL A 387 -4.19 13.66 -24.92
CA VAL A 387 -4.90 14.55 -23.99
C VAL A 387 -5.25 13.75 -22.72
N TYR A 388 -4.66 14.10 -21.58
CA TYR A 388 -4.82 13.34 -20.32
C TYR A 388 -6.17 13.57 -19.63
N PHE A 389 -6.72 14.79 -19.74
CA PHE A 389 -7.98 15.22 -19.13
C PHE A 389 -8.85 15.92 -20.16
N ALA A 390 -9.64 15.14 -20.86
CA ALA A 390 -10.50 15.65 -21.91
C ALA A 390 -11.76 16.35 -21.35
N PRO A 391 -12.31 17.36 -22.05
CA PRO A 391 -13.61 17.92 -21.69
C PRO A 391 -14.72 16.91 -21.97
N LYS A 392 -15.80 16.95 -21.18
CA LYS A 392 -17.01 16.16 -21.45
C LYS A 392 -17.77 16.69 -22.66
N GLU A 393 -17.75 17.99 -22.83
CA GLU A 393 -18.43 18.69 -23.95
C GLU A 393 -17.52 18.71 -25.19
N VAL A 394 -18.08 18.43 -26.35
CA VAL A 394 -17.36 18.53 -27.63
C VAL A 394 -16.95 19.98 -27.86
N GLY A 395 -15.66 20.20 -28.19
CA GLY A 395 -15.14 21.56 -28.39
C GLY A 395 -14.73 22.29 -27.09
N GLY A 396 -14.96 21.69 -25.94
CA GLY A 396 -14.46 22.20 -24.66
C GLY A 396 -12.93 22.17 -24.57
N LYS A 397 -12.37 22.97 -23.67
CA LYS A 397 -10.91 23.00 -23.46
C LYS A 397 -10.46 21.86 -22.55
N PRO A 398 -9.43 21.09 -22.92
CA PRO A 398 -8.78 20.14 -22.04
C PRO A 398 -8.23 20.83 -20.78
N LYS A 399 -8.11 20.08 -19.70
CA LYS A 399 -7.41 20.58 -18.51
C LYS A 399 -5.91 20.41 -18.72
N ASP A 400 -5.18 21.48 -18.53
CA ASP A 400 -3.70 21.45 -18.50
C ASP A 400 -3.20 20.78 -17.23
N ARG A 401 -3.13 19.46 -17.31
CA ARG A 401 -2.60 18.58 -16.24
C ARG A 401 -2.12 17.29 -16.87
N THR A 402 -0.99 16.79 -16.40
CA THR A 402 -0.39 15.52 -16.83
C THR A 402 -0.60 14.40 -15.80
N SER A 403 -0.35 13.18 -16.22
CA SER A 403 -0.28 11.97 -15.40
C SER A 403 0.84 11.08 -15.89
N ALA A 404 1.64 10.54 -14.99
CA ALA A 404 2.70 9.61 -15.36
C ALA A 404 2.15 8.28 -15.93
N TYR A 405 0.93 7.89 -15.54
CA TYR A 405 0.37 6.55 -15.81
C TYR A 405 -0.65 6.49 -16.95
N TYR A 406 -1.45 7.54 -17.15
CA TYR A 406 -2.58 7.50 -18.10
C TYR A 406 -2.22 7.12 -19.54
N PRO A 407 -1.11 7.61 -20.11
CA PRO A 407 -0.70 7.17 -21.44
C PRO A 407 -0.34 5.68 -21.49
N GLY A 408 0.43 5.18 -20.51
CA GLY A 408 0.78 3.76 -20.42
C GLY A 408 -0.44 2.87 -20.30
N GLU A 409 -1.45 3.25 -19.50
CA GLU A 409 -2.73 2.56 -19.37
C GLU A 409 -3.50 2.52 -20.71
N ALA A 410 -3.52 3.63 -21.44
CA ALA A 410 -4.18 3.72 -22.75
C ALA A 410 -3.45 2.87 -23.81
N ILE A 411 -2.13 2.95 -23.89
CA ILE A 411 -1.30 2.18 -24.82
C ILE A 411 -1.46 0.68 -24.56
N LEU A 412 -1.42 0.25 -23.29
CA LEU A 412 -1.65 -1.14 -22.92
C LEU A 412 -3.02 -1.65 -23.38
N GLY A 413 -4.07 -0.85 -23.12
CA GLY A 413 -5.43 -1.20 -23.54
C GLY A 413 -5.55 -1.41 -25.03
N LEU A 414 -4.99 -0.49 -25.84
CA LEU A 414 -4.98 -0.59 -27.30
C LEU A 414 -4.16 -1.79 -27.80
N ALA A 415 -2.99 -2.04 -27.25
CA ALA A 415 -2.13 -3.17 -27.64
C ALA A 415 -2.81 -4.52 -27.33
N LYS A 416 -3.46 -4.64 -26.15
CA LYS A 416 -4.23 -5.83 -25.79
C LYS A 416 -5.46 -6.02 -26.69
N LEU A 417 -6.14 -4.93 -27.05
CA LEU A 417 -7.26 -5.01 -27.98
C LEU A 417 -6.80 -5.47 -29.37
N TYR A 418 -5.71 -4.90 -29.89
CA TYR A 418 -5.16 -5.32 -31.18
C TYR A 418 -4.85 -6.82 -31.24
N ALA A 419 -4.40 -7.41 -30.18
CA ALA A 419 -4.14 -8.86 -30.12
C ALA A 419 -5.44 -9.73 -30.26
N LEU A 420 -6.59 -9.17 -29.90
CA LEU A 420 -7.90 -9.84 -29.96
C LEU A 420 -8.71 -9.45 -31.20
N ASP A 421 -8.57 -8.23 -31.64
CA ASP A 421 -9.32 -7.57 -32.71
C ASP A 421 -8.33 -6.73 -33.54
N PRO A 422 -7.64 -7.35 -34.51
CA PRO A 422 -6.50 -6.74 -35.20
C PRO A 422 -6.91 -5.67 -36.21
N ASP A 423 -7.23 -4.48 -35.71
CA ASP A 423 -7.41 -3.28 -36.49
C ASP A 423 -6.13 -2.44 -36.42
N PRO A 424 -5.48 -2.10 -37.56
CA PRO A 424 -4.27 -1.28 -37.60
C PRO A 424 -4.37 0.01 -36.78
N LEU A 425 -5.53 0.61 -36.68
CA LEU A 425 -5.77 1.85 -35.97
C LEU A 425 -5.37 1.74 -34.50
N TRP A 426 -5.67 0.60 -33.85
CA TRP A 426 -5.30 0.37 -32.45
C TRP A 426 -3.78 0.30 -32.26
N LEU A 427 -3.11 -0.46 -33.13
CA LEU A 427 -1.66 -0.64 -33.06
C LEU A 427 -0.90 0.66 -33.39
N ASP A 428 -1.31 1.35 -34.44
CA ASP A 428 -0.66 2.60 -34.88
C ASP A 428 -0.81 3.71 -33.83
N THR A 429 -1.98 3.81 -33.20
CA THR A 429 -2.19 4.75 -32.09
C THR A 429 -1.33 4.39 -30.88
N ALA A 430 -1.27 3.12 -30.53
CA ALA A 430 -0.44 2.65 -29.40
C ALA A 430 1.05 2.93 -29.64
N LYS A 431 1.56 2.62 -30.83
CA LYS A 431 2.97 2.86 -31.20
C LYS A 431 3.32 4.35 -31.18
N ARG A 432 2.53 5.20 -31.88
CA ARG A 432 2.79 6.65 -31.86
C ARG A 432 2.77 7.23 -30.45
N GLY A 433 1.90 6.73 -29.58
CA GLY A 433 1.86 7.14 -28.17
C GLY A 433 3.12 6.70 -27.42
N ALA A 434 3.60 5.47 -27.62
CA ALA A 434 4.80 4.96 -27.03
C ALA A 434 6.07 5.71 -27.52
N ASP A 435 6.18 5.93 -28.85
CA ASP A 435 7.29 6.68 -29.45
C ASP A 435 7.34 8.11 -28.88
N TRP A 436 6.19 8.80 -28.77
CA TRP A 436 6.16 10.13 -28.17
C TRP A 436 6.62 10.12 -26.70
N LEU A 437 6.24 9.12 -25.91
CA LEU A 437 6.68 9.01 -24.52
C LEU A 437 8.18 8.78 -24.41
N ILE A 438 8.75 7.97 -25.28
CA ILE A 438 10.18 7.61 -25.27
C ILE A 438 11.03 8.75 -25.84
N ASP A 439 10.67 9.21 -27.07
CA ASP A 439 11.51 10.08 -27.85
C ASP A 439 11.31 11.57 -27.56
N VAL A 440 10.18 11.95 -26.92
CA VAL A 440 9.84 13.34 -26.64
C VAL A 440 9.72 13.59 -25.14
N ARG A 441 8.80 12.94 -24.44
CA ARG A 441 8.56 13.18 -23.00
C ARG A 441 9.78 12.83 -22.14
N ASP A 442 10.42 11.71 -22.45
CA ASP A 442 11.50 11.14 -21.63
C ASP A 442 12.89 11.28 -22.29
N ALA A 443 12.95 11.96 -23.45
CA ALA A 443 14.21 12.22 -24.14
C ALA A 443 15.26 12.90 -23.22
N GLY A 444 16.45 12.32 -23.19
CA GLY A 444 17.58 12.85 -22.41
C GLY A 444 17.50 12.67 -20.91
N LYS A 445 16.46 12.00 -20.38
CA LYS A 445 16.37 11.67 -18.96
C LYS A 445 17.27 10.49 -18.61
N GLY A 446 17.97 10.58 -17.47
CA GLY A 446 18.64 9.44 -16.88
C GLY A 446 17.66 8.43 -16.27
N ALA A 447 18.12 7.20 -16.03
CA ALA A 447 17.26 6.14 -15.47
C ALA A 447 16.60 6.53 -14.14
N SER A 448 17.27 7.35 -13.32
CA SER A 448 16.73 7.86 -12.04
C SER A 448 15.60 8.89 -12.20
N ASP A 449 15.49 9.50 -13.37
CA ASP A 449 14.57 10.61 -13.64
C ASP A 449 13.33 10.16 -14.43
N LEU A 450 13.35 8.90 -14.90
CA LEU A 450 12.20 8.29 -15.56
C LEU A 450 11.05 8.08 -14.56
N ALA A 451 9.84 8.30 -15.03
CA ALA A 451 8.66 7.96 -14.25
C ALA A 451 8.57 6.43 -14.04
N ASN A 452 8.21 6.01 -12.84
CA ASN A 452 7.91 4.58 -12.55
C ASN A 452 6.57 4.19 -13.19
N ASP A 453 6.50 4.20 -14.52
CA ASP A 453 5.31 3.84 -15.28
C ASP A 453 5.30 2.35 -15.63
N HIS A 454 4.84 1.54 -14.70
CA HIS A 454 4.72 0.09 -14.90
C HIS A 454 3.69 -0.28 -16.00
N TRP A 455 2.68 0.56 -16.23
CA TRP A 455 1.71 0.32 -17.32
C TRP A 455 2.35 0.45 -18.68
N LEU A 456 3.20 1.47 -18.88
CA LEU A 456 3.99 1.61 -20.10
C LEU A 456 4.92 0.41 -20.27
N MET A 457 5.63 -0.02 -19.21
CA MET A 457 6.53 -1.17 -19.29
C MET A 457 5.80 -2.45 -19.72
N ILE A 458 4.60 -2.69 -19.17
CA ILE A 458 3.76 -3.81 -19.62
C ILE A 458 3.32 -3.61 -21.08
N ALA A 459 2.89 -2.41 -21.46
CA ALA A 459 2.46 -2.11 -22.83
C ALA A 459 3.57 -2.37 -23.86
N LEU A 460 4.81 -1.97 -23.56
CA LEU A 460 5.96 -2.20 -24.44
C LEU A 460 6.19 -3.70 -24.70
N SER A 461 5.93 -4.58 -23.71
CA SER A 461 6.05 -6.02 -23.91
C SER A 461 4.99 -6.61 -24.87
N TYR A 462 3.93 -5.86 -25.18
CA TYR A 462 2.95 -6.23 -26.20
C TYR A 462 3.25 -5.63 -27.56
N LEU A 463 4.01 -4.52 -27.61
CA LEU A 463 4.31 -3.79 -28.84
C LEU A 463 5.58 -4.27 -29.54
N TYR A 464 6.55 -4.78 -28.76
CA TYR A 464 7.89 -5.20 -29.18
C TYR A 464 8.23 -6.62 -28.70
#